data_912a4b94439aef845466a54fe7c71c8b
#
_entry.id   912a4b94439aef845466a54fe7c71c8b
#
_cell.length_a   1.000
_cell.length_b   1.000
_cell.length_c   1.000
_cell.angle_alpha   90.00
_cell.angle_beta   90.00
_cell.angle_gamma   90.00
#
_symmetry.space_group_name_H-M   'P 1'
#
loop_
_entity.id
_entity.type
_entity.pdbx_description
1 polymer ?
#
loop_
_entity_poly.entity_id
_entity_poly.type
_entity_poly.pdbx_seq_one_letter_code
_entity_poly.pdbx_strand_id
1 'polypeptide(L)'
;MSEKYLPLFRKYRPQSFKDVVGQESLVKALSNAIELNRIANAYLFAGPRGTGKTSSARIFAKSLNCVNGPTLEPCQNCPSCLDITNASGLDVIEIDAATNRGIDDAKDLIAQTQYAPMNGKYKIFIIDEVHMLSNEAFNALLKTFEEPPANVIFILPTR
;
A
#
# COMPACT_ATOMS: atom_id res chain seq x y z
N MET A 1 -17.50 5.08 -26.93
CA MET A 1 -16.38 5.04 -25.96
C MET A 1 -15.56 3.78 -26.20
N SER A 2 -14.30 3.94 -26.48
CA SER A 2 -13.41 2.78 -26.56
C SER A 2 -13.10 2.33 -25.13
N GLU A 3 -13.50 1.12 -24.78
CA GLU A 3 -13.05 0.52 -23.54
C GLU A 3 -11.52 0.36 -23.62
N LYS A 4 -10.82 0.92 -22.63
CA LYS A 4 -9.40 0.68 -22.51
C LYS A 4 -9.17 -0.80 -22.25
N TYR A 5 -8.40 -1.45 -23.11
CA TYR A 5 -8.00 -2.83 -22.88
C TYR A 5 -7.23 -2.93 -21.57
N LEU A 6 -7.71 -3.76 -20.64
CA LEU A 6 -7.01 -4.07 -19.40
C LEU A 6 -6.63 -5.55 -19.42
N PRO A 7 -5.38 -5.89 -19.08
CA PRO A 7 -5.01 -7.28 -18.90
C PRO A 7 -5.92 -7.97 -17.88
N LEU A 8 -6.15 -9.27 -18.05
CA LEU A 8 -7.05 -10.04 -17.18
C LEU A 8 -6.71 -9.92 -15.70
N PHE A 9 -5.42 -9.93 -15.34
CA PHE A 9 -5.02 -9.81 -13.95
C PHE A 9 -5.36 -8.45 -13.34
N ARG A 10 -5.47 -7.38 -14.13
CA ARG A 10 -5.93 -6.07 -13.67
C ARG A 10 -7.44 -5.97 -13.64
N LYS A 11 -8.10 -6.54 -14.66
CA LYS A 11 -9.56 -6.51 -14.78
C LYS A 11 -10.24 -7.21 -13.61
N TYR A 12 -9.70 -8.35 -13.19
CA TYR A 12 -10.27 -9.17 -12.11
C TYR A 12 -9.60 -8.95 -10.74
N ARG A 13 -8.70 -7.98 -10.62
CA ARG A 13 -8.12 -7.66 -9.33
C ARG A 13 -9.17 -7.08 -8.40
N PRO A 14 -9.28 -7.56 -7.14
CA PRO A 14 -10.22 -6.98 -6.19
C PRO A 14 -10.00 -5.48 -6.01
N GLN A 15 -11.07 -4.72 -5.94
CA GLN A 15 -11.05 -3.28 -5.78
C GLN A 15 -11.59 -2.83 -4.41
N SER A 16 -12.18 -3.73 -3.66
CA SER A 16 -12.68 -3.45 -2.30
C SER A 16 -12.47 -4.67 -1.41
N PHE A 17 -12.59 -4.50 -0.12
CA PHE A 17 -12.49 -5.59 0.84
C PHE A 17 -13.55 -6.67 0.60
N LYS A 18 -14.69 -6.32 0.06
CA LYS A 18 -15.77 -7.28 -0.28
C LYS A 18 -15.35 -8.30 -1.33
N ASP A 19 -14.41 -7.93 -2.20
CA ASP A 19 -13.97 -8.75 -3.32
C ASP A 19 -12.76 -9.63 -2.97
N VAL A 20 -12.17 -9.47 -1.79
CA VAL A 20 -11.01 -10.24 -1.37
C VAL A 20 -11.45 -11.59 -0.83
N VAL A 21 -10.88 -12.65 -1.39
CA VAL A 21 -11.18 -14.04 -1.02
C VAL A 21 -9.96 -14.66 -0.33
N GLY A 22 -10.20 -15.41 0.74
CA GLY A 22 -9.14 -16.15 1.42
C GLY A 22 -8.27 -15.36 2.38
N GLN A 23 -8.63 -14.09 2.65
CA GLN A 23 -7.89 -13.20 3.57
C GLN A 23 -8.82 -12.58 4.62
N GLU A 24 -9.78 -13.36 5.10
CA GLU A 24 -10.84 -12.86 6.00
C GLU A 24 -10.29 -12.28 7.30
N SER A 25 -9.30 -12.94 7.92
CA SER A 25 -8.68 -12.46 9.16
C SER A 25 -7.95 -11.14 8.96
N LEU A 26 -7.21 -11.01 7.85
CA LEU A 26 -6.48 -9.81 7.51
C LEU A 26 -7.44 -8.66 7.22
N VAL A 27 -8.44 -8.91 6.40
CA VAL A 27 -9.48 -7.93 6.05
C VAL A 27 -10.18 -7.44 7.31
N LYS A 28 -10.53 -8.34 8.21
CA LYS A 28 -11.18 -7.99 9.49
C LYS A 28 -10.28 -7.12 10.35
N ALA A 29 -9.00 -7.46 10.48
CA ALA A 29 -8.05 -6.68 11.26
C ALA A 29 -7.88 -5.26 10.70
N LEU A 30 -7.75 -5.15 9.37
CA LEU A 30 -7.65 -3.84 8.72
C LEU A 30 -8.94 -3.04 8.83
N SER A 31 -10.08 -3.70 8.68
CA SER A 31 -11.39 -3.06 8.82
C SER A 31 -11.56 -2.49 10.23
N ASN A 32 -11.20 -3.24 11.24
CA ASN A 32 -11.26 -2.78 12.64
C ASN A 32 -10.34 -1.58 12.87
N ALA A 33 -9.14 -1.58 12.31
CA ALA A 33 -8.21 -0.47 12.42
C ALA A 33 -8.80 0.82 11.83
N ILE A 34 -9.47 0.71 10.69
CA ILE A 34 -10.13 1.84 10.05
C ILE A 34 -11.30 2.34 10.88
N GLU A 35 -12.19 1.45 11.34
CA GLU A 35 -13.36 1.81 12.14
C GLU A 35 -12.99 2.49 13.44
N LEU A 36 -11.98 1.97 14.14
CA LEU A 36 -11.53 2.50 15.42
C LEU A 36 -10.58 3.69 15.29
N ASN A 37 -10.27 4.08 14.05
CA ASN A 37 -9.31 5.14 13.76
C ASN A 37 -7.94 4.91 14.44
N ARG A 38 -7.51 3.66 14.49
CA ARG A 38 -6.23 3.24 15.06
C ARG A 38 -5.30 2.78 13.94
N ILE A 39 -4.86 3.74 13.13
CA ILE A 39 -4.00 3.47 11.98
C ILE A 39 -2.55 3.48 12.44
N ALA A 40 -1.87 2.35 12.26
CA ALA A 40 -0.44 2.24 12.57
C ALA A 40 0.39 2.80 11.41
N ASN A 41 1.66 3.09 11.69
CA ASN A 41 2.59 3.60 10.68
C ASN A 41 3.21 2.51 9.81
N ALA A 42 3.11 1.24 10.22
CA ALA A 42 3.62 0.11 9.45
C ALA A 42 2.73 -1.12 9.65
N TYR A 43 2.50 -1.84 8.56
CA TYR A 43 1.74 -3.09 8.56
C TYR A 43 2.52 -4.16 7.83
N LEU A 44 2.66 -5.32 8.45
CA LEU A 44 3.29 -6.49 7.84
C LEU A 44 2.20 -7.49 7.43
N PHE A 45 2.09 -7.74 6.13
CA PHE A 45 1.13 -8.69 5.59
C PHE A 45 1.88 -9.98 5.23
N ALA A 46 1.92 -10.92 6.16
CA ALA A 46 2.61 -12.19 5.96
C ALA A 46 1.68 -13.25 5.37
N GLY A 47 2.22 -14.13 4.55
CA GLY A 47 1.50 -15.24 3.96
C GLY A 47 2.13 -15.74 2.66
N PRO A 48 1.71 -16.91 2.16
CA PRO A 48 2.24 -17.43 0.91
C PRO A 48 1.81 -16.59 -0.29
N ARG A 49 2.51 -16.77 -1.42
CA ARG A 49 2.15 -16.12 -2.68
C ARG A 49 0.73 -16.48 -3.10
N GLY A 50 0.07 -15.55 -3.80
CA GLY A 50 -1.27 -15.79 -4.34
C GLY A 50 -2.38 -15.68 -3.32
N THR A 51 -2.10 -15.15 -2.12
CA THR A 51 -3.11 -14.99 -1.07
C THR A 51 -3.77 -13.61 -1.05
N GLY A 52 -3.53 -12.77 -2.07
CA GLY A 52 -4.16 -11.45 -2.17
C GLY A 52 -3.52 -10.36 -1.33
N LYS A 53 -2.30 -10.55 -0.82
CA LYS A 53 -1.61 -9.56 0.03
C LYS A 53 -1.45 -8.20 -0.66
N THR A 54 -0.97 -8.18 -1.89
CA THR A 54 -0.76 -6.94 -2.65
C THR A 54 -2.09 -6.26 -2.96
N SER A 55 -3.10 -7.02 -3.33
CA SER A 55 -4.44 -6.49 -3.57
C SER A 55 -5.04 -5.89 -2.29
N SER A 56 -4.88 -6.58 -1.15
CA SER A 56 -5.33 -6.08 0.14
C SER A 56 -4.59 -4.80 0.54
N ALA A 57 -3.29 -4.70 0.25
CA ALA A 57 -2.50 -3.51 0.51
C ALA A 57 -3.02 -2.30 -0.28
N ARG A 58 -3.33 -2.49 -1.55
CA ARG A 58 -3.88 -1.41 -2.40
C ARG A 58 -5.27 -0.98 -1.94
N ILE A 59 -6.13 -1.93 -1.58
CA ILE A 59 -7.45 -1.62 -1.05
C ILE A 59 -7.34 -0.84 0.26
N PHE A 60 -6.43 -1.24 1.13
CA PHE A 60 -6.18 -0.54 2.37
C PHE A 60 -5.71 0.90 2.12
N ALA A 61 -4.78 1.08 1.18
CA ALA A 61 -4.31 2.41 0.77
C ALA A 61 -5.46 3.27 0.24
N LYS A 62 -6.32 2.68 -0.58
CA LYS A 62 -7.51 3.36 -1.12
C LYS A 62 -8.47 3.77 0.01
N SER A 63 -8.70 2.88 0.96
CA SER A 63 -9.56 3.15 2.12
C SER A 63 -9.02 4.29 2.98
N LEU A 64 -7.71 4.40 3.14
CA LEU A 64 -7.08 5.47 3.90
C LEU A 64 -7.12 6.82 3.16
N ASN A 65 -6.90 6.82 1.86
CA ASN A 65 -6.71 8.05 1.07
C ASN A 65 -7.95 8.51 0.30
N CYS A 66 -9.03 7.74 0.31
CA CYS A 66 -10.29 8.18 -0.29
C CYS A 66 -10.70 9.54 0.29
N VAL A 67 -11.32 10.38 -0.51
CA VAL A 67 -11.81 11.70 -0.08
C VAL A 67 -12.76 11.58 1.13
N ASN A 68 -13.46 10.46 1.25
CA ASN A 68 -14.36 10.16 2.37
C ASN A 68 -13.67 9.32 3.46
N GLY A 69 -12.37 9.05 3.33
CA GLY A 69 -11.67 8.15 4.23
C GLY A 69 -11.12 8.80 5.50
N PRO A 70 -10.59 7.99 6.38
CA PRO A 70 -10.54 6.52 6.30
C PRO A 70 -11.93 5.88 6.25
N THR A 71 -12.13 4.92 5.37
CA THR A 71 -13.43 4.26 5.19
C THR A 71 -13.24 2.80 4.75
N LEU A 72 -14.18 1.93 5.12
CA LEU A 72 -14.20 0.54 4.65
C LEU A 72 -14.65 0.43 3.20
N GLU A 73 -15.33 1.46 2.69
CA GLU A 73 -15.90 1.48 1.34
C GLU A 73 -15.38 2.70 0.59
N PRO A 74 -14.16 2.60 -0.02
CA PRO A 74 -13.66 3.69 -0.84
C PRO A 74 -14.61 4.00 -1.99
N CYS A 75 -14.72 5.28 -2.33
CA CYS A 75 -15.70 5.73 -3.32
C CYS A 75 -15.41 5.27 -4.76
N GLN A 76 -14.18 4.85 -5.04
CA GLN A 76 -13.69 4.40 -6.35
C GLN A 76 -13.66 5.50 -7.43
N ASN A 77 -14.04 6.71 -7.11
CA ASN A 77 -14.24 7.81 -8.09
C ASN A 77 -13.39 9.05 -7.81
N CYS A 78 -12.89 9.23 -6.58
CA CYS A 78 -12.07 10.40 -6.27
C CYS A 78 -10.66 10.26 -6.87
N PRO A 79 -9.89 11.36 -7.00
CA PRO A 79 -8.55 11.30 -7.56
C PRO A 79 -7.65 10.27 -6.89
N SER A 80 -7.70 10.17 -5.56
CA SER A 80 -6.90 9.19 -4.82
C SER A 80 -7.28 7.75 -5.17
N CYS A 81 -8.58 7.44 -5.19
CA CYS A 81 -9.04 6.10 -5.55
C CYS A 81 -8.66 5.74 -6.98
N LEU A 82 -8.82 6.66 -7.93
CA LEU A 82 -8.49 6.43 -9.33
C LEU A 82 -6.98 6.25 -9.52
N ASP A 83 -6.17 7.06 -8.86
CA ASP A 83 -4.72 6.94 -8.93
C ASP A 83 -4.23 5.58 -8.44
N ILE A 84 -4.80 5.10 -7.34
CA ILE A 84 -4.43 3.78 -6.79
C ILE A 84 -4.88 2.66 -7.72
N THR A 85 -6.10 2.73 -8.24
CA THR A 85 -6.62 1.74 -9.18
C THR A 85 -5.76 1.66 -10.44
N ASN A 86 -5.30 2.79 -10.93
CA ASN A 86 -4.49 2.89 -12.15
C ASN A 86 -2.99 2.74 -11.89
N ALA A 87 -2.58 2.52 -10.65
CA ALA A 87 -1.18 2.47 -10.22
C ALA A 87 -0.41 3.73 -10.66
N SER A 88 -1.05 4.89 -10.51
CA SER A 88 -0.49 6.20 -10.84
C SER A 88 -0.58 7.12 -9.61
N GLY A 89 -0.06 8.33 -9.72
CA GLY A 89 -0.04 9.28 -8.62
C GLY A 89 1.21 9.15 -7.76
N LEU A 90 1.35 10.08 -6.80
CA LEU A 90 2.54 10.21 -5.97
C LEU A 90 2.30 9.94 -4.47
N ASP A 91 1.05 9.73 -4.08
CA ASP A 91 0.72 9.49 -2.67
C ASP A 91 0.83 8.03 -2.26
N VAL A 92 0.62 7.10 -3.20
CA VAL A 92 0.79 5.66 -2.98
C VAL A 92 1.84 5.14 -3.95
N ILE A 93 2.95 4.69 -3.41
CA ILE A 93 4.12 4.24 -4.16
C ILE A 93 4.31 2.76 -3.90
N GLU A 94 4.29 1.96 -4.97
CA GLU A 94 4.58 0.52 -4.88
C GLU A 94 6.01 0.26 -5.33
N ILE A 95 6.74 -0.52 -4.55
CA ILE A 95 8.12 -0.89 -4.83
C ILE A 95 8.23 -2.41 -4.70
N ASP A 96 8.86 -3.03 -5.69
CA ASP A 96 9.23 -4.44 -5.63
C ASP A 96 10.67 -4.53 -5.13
N ALA A 97 10.84 -5.00 -3.90
CA ALA A 97 12.17 -5.13 -3.29
C ALA A 97 13.03 -6.18 -3.98
N ALA A 98 12.44 -7.11 -4.73
CA ALA A 98 13.21 -8.10 -5.50
C ALA A 98 14.01 -7.43 -6.64
N THR A 99 13.53 -6.32 -7.18
CA THR A 99 14.23 -5.55 -8.23
C THR A 99 14.92 -4.31 -7.68
N ASN A 100 14.49 -3.78 -6.53
CA ASN A 100 15.04 -2.57 -5.91
C ASN A 100 15.66 -2.90 -4.56
N ARG A 101 16.70 -3.73 -4.58
CA ARG A 101 17.27 -4.40 -3.39
C ARG A 101 18.34 -3.59 -2.66
N GLY A 102 18.94 -2.62 -3.32
CA GLY A 102 20.16 -1.97 -2.87
C GLY A 102 19.92 -0.78 -1.94
N ILE A 103 21.03 -0.34 -1.31
CA ILE A 103 21.01 0.79 -0.39
C ILE A 103 20.60 2.10 -1.06
N ASP A 104 20.96 2.31 -2.33
CA ASP A 104 20.58 3.52 -3.05
C ASP A 104 19.09 3.60 -3.28
N ASP A 105 18.45 2.47 -3.59
CA ASP A 105 16.99 2.39 -3.71
C ASP A 105 16.30 2.72 -2.38
N ALA A 106 16.86 2.21 -1.28
CA ALA A 106 16.35 2.51 0.05
C ALA A 106 16.49 3.99 0.40
N LYS A 107 17.61 4.61 0.06
CA LYS A 107 17.83 6.06 0.29
C LYS A 107 16.87 6.91 -0.52
N ASP A 108 16.59 6.53 -1.77
CA ASP A 108 15.62 7.23 -2.61
C ASP A 108 14.23 7.15 -2.02
N LEU A 109 13.85 5.99 -1.53
CA LEU A 109 12.54 5.80 -0.88
C LEU A 109 12.44 6.64 0.40
N ILE A 110 13.47 6.64 1.23
CA ILE A 110 13.51 7.44 2.46
C ILE A 110 13.37 8.93 2.13
N ALA A 111 14.05 9.40 1.08
CA ALA A 111 13.93 10.79 0.65
C ALA A 111 12.48 11.13 0.28
N GLN A 112 11.78 10.24 -0.38
CA GLN A 112 10.37 10.44 -0.75
C GLN A 112 9.45 10.54 0.46
N THR A 113 9.79 9.94 1.59
CA THR A 113 8.98 10.02 2.81
C THR A 113 8.93 11.43 3.40
N GLN A 114 9.82 12.29 2.99
CA GLN A 114 9.89 13.69 3.50
C GLN A 114 8.90 14.62 2.79
N TYR A 115 8.28 14.18 1.69
CA TYR A 115 7.31 14.98 0.95
C TYR A 115 5.89 14.70 1.45
N ALA A 116 5.10 15.77 1.56
CA ALA A 116 3.71 15.67 1.99
C ALA A 116 2.85 14.99 0.92
N PRO A 117 1.72 14.34 1.30
CA PRO A 117 0.76 13.84 0.34
C PRO A 117 0.17 14.98 -0.52
N MET A 118 -0.14 14.67 -1.77
CA MET A 118 -0.72 15.65 -2.70
C MET A 118 -2.25 15.64 -2.70
N ASN A 119 -2.86 14.47 -2.84
CA ASN A 119 -4.31 14.30 -2.94
C ASN A 119 -4.93 13.60 -1.75
N GLY A 120 -4.20 12.67 -1.15
CA GLY A 120 -4.65 11.87 -0.02
C GLY A 120 -4.24 12.45 1.32
N LYS A 121 -4.63 11.76 2.39
CA LYS A 121 -4.27 12.12 3.75
C LYS A 121 -2.90 11.57 4.15
N TYR A 122 -2.49 10.47 3.52
CA TYR A 122 -1.28 9.73 3.86
C TYR A 122 -0.40 9.53 2.65
N LYS A 123 0.91 9.52 2.88
CA LYS A 123 1.91 9.04 1.94
C LYS A 123 2.12 7.56 2.26
N ILE A 124 1.79 6.68 1.33
CA ILE A 124 1.77 5.24 1.58
C ILE A 124 2.79 4.55 0.68
N PHE A 125 3.64 3.74 1.29
CA PHE A 125 4.66 2.96 0.58
C PHE A 125 4.33 1.49 0.73
N ILE A 126 4.04 0.82 -0.39
CA ILE A 126 3.83 -0.62 -0.44
C ILE A 126 5.13 -1.24 -0.95
N ILE A 127 5.84 -1.93 -0.05
CA ILE A 127 7.13 -2.56 -0.38
C ILE A 127 6.92 -4.05 -0.44
N ASP A 128 6.76 -4.57 -1.65
CA ASP A 128 6.53 -5.99 -1.89
C ASP A 128 7.84 -6.76 -1.78
N GLU A 129 7.77 -7.98 -1.24
CA GLU A 129 8.93 -8.87 -1.10
C GLU A 129 10.07 -8.23 -0.28
N VAL A 130 9.74 -7.61 0.84
CA VAL A 130 10.69 -6.85 1.68
C VAL A 130 11.88 -7.71 2.14
N HIS A 131 11.69 -9.03 2.26
CA HIS A 131 12.76 -9.97 2.63
C HIS A 131 13.88 -10.05 1.58
N MET A 132 13.63 -9.57 0.36
CA MET A 132 14.62 -9.55 -0.72
C MET A 132 15.56 -8.34 -0.67
N LEU A 133 15.35 -7.40 0.24
CA LEU A 133 16.25 -6.26 0.41
C LEU A 133 17.62 -6.71 0.92
N SER A 134 18.67 -6.00 0.51
CA SER A 134 19.99 -6.19 1.10
C SER A 134 19.95 -5.82 2.58
N ASN A 135 20.89 -6.34 3.36
CA ASN A 135 20.97 -6.03 4.79
C ASN A 135 21.14 -4.53 5.03
N GLU A 136 21.97 -3.86 4.22
CA GLU A 136 22.17 -2.41 4.31
C GLU A 136 20.90 -1.64 4.03
N ALA A 137 20.17 -2.00 2.96
CA ALA A 137 18.91 -1.37 2.59
C ALA A 137 17.86 -1.57 3.70
N PHE A 138 17.72 -2.78 4.19
CA PHE A 138 16.79 -3.09 5.28
C PHE A 138 17.10 -2.28 6.53
N ASN A 139 18.37 -2.23 6.94
CA ASN A 139 18.78 -1.48 8.13
C ASN A 139 18.53 0.02 7.96
N ALA A 140 18.74 0.56 6.77
CA ALA A 140 18.45 1.97 6.50
C ALA A 140 16.96 2.27 6.62
N LEU A 141 16.11 1.40 6.10
CA LEU A 141 14.67 1.54 6.18
C LEU A 141 14.14 1.32 7.59
N LEU A 142 14.78 0.44 8.37
CA LEU A 142 14.33 0.10 9.70
C LEU A 142 14.22 1.33 10.61
N LYS A 143 15.17 2.26 10.51
CA LYS A 143 15.14 3.52 11.25
C LYS A 143 13.90 4.34 10.90
N THR A 144 13.56 4.39 9.62
CA THR A 144 12.36 5.10 9.15
C THR A 144 11.08 4.39 9.61
N PHE A 145 11.06 3.07 9.66
CA PHE A 145 9.92 2.33 10.17
C PHE A 145 9.69 2.55 11.66
N GLU A 146 10.76 2.72 12.44
CA GLU A 146 10.68 2.96 13.88
C GLU A 146 10.23 4.38 14.22
N GLU A 147 10.69 5.37 13.43
CA GLU A 147 10.37 6.78 13.62
C GLU A 147 9.90 7.39 12.29
N PRO A 148 8.72 6.99 11.78
CA PRO A 148 8.27 7.49 10.48
C PRO A 148 7.87 8.96 10.55
N PRO A 149 8.07 9.72 9.47
CA PRO A 149 7.52 11.06 9.36
C PRO A 149 6.00 11.07 9.51
N ALA A 150 5.44 12.21 9.87
CA ALA A 150 3.99 12.37 10.03
C ALA A 150 3.27 12.00 8.73
N ASN A 151 2.15 11.30 8.87
CA ASN A 151 1.27 10.89 7.76
C ASN A 151 1.93 9.95 6.75
N VAL A 152 2.97 9.23 7.15
CA VAL A 152 3.61 8.20 6.33
C VAL A 152 3.21 6.82 6.85
N ILE A 153 2.79 5.94 5.95
CA ILE A 153 2.40 4.57 6.28
C ILE A 153 3.14 3.60 5.36
N PHE A 154 3.71 2.55 5.96
CA PHE A 154 4.38 1.48 5.23
C PHE A 154 3.52 0.23 5.27
N ILE A 155 3.33 -0.40 4.12
CA ILE A 155 2.66 -1.69 4.01
C ILE A 155 3.64 -2.66 3.38
N LEU A 156 3.90 -3.76 4.07
CA LEU A 156 4.97 -4.69 3.73
C LEU A 156 4.40 -6.09 3.47
N PRO A 157 3.86 -6.34 2.26
CA PRO A 157 3.46 -7.70 1.88
C PRO A 157 4.70 -8.58 1.78
N THR A 158 4.71 -9.72 2.46
CA THR A 158 5.86 -10.62 2.49
C THR A 158 5.39 -12.06 2.68
N ARG A 159 6.29 -13.00 2.46
CA ARG A 159 6.01 -14.42 2.69
C ARG A 159 6.07 -14.78 4.16
#